data_7bfd7e1206caad2676bc63c7e85fee01
#
_entry.id   7bfd7e1206caad2676bc63c7e85fee01
#
_cell.length_a   1.000
_cell.length_b   1.000
_cell.length_c   1.000
_cell.angle_alpha   90.00
_cell.angle_beta   90.00
_cell.angle_gamma   90.00
#
_symmetry.space_group_name_H-M   'P 1'
#
loop_
_entity.id
_entity.type
_entity.pdbx_description
1 polymer ?
#
loop_
_entity_poly.entity_id
_entity_poly.type
_entity_poly.pdbx_seq_one_letter_code
_entity_poly.pdbx_strand_id
1 'polypeptide(L)'
;LFTDGRYTIQSEMESGKYFKIVSYEKIINCNLFKNLRLGLDPKLFTQQQIKNYFLKNNQIKFLSNNLIDEIKNQKVVKSVPFFSLKDEIVGENRKSKINKIVNYLKKNKADNLFVTAPENVAWILNIRGKDGPNSPVPNSRLIINKSKKIFLITEPYKAKKLIKEKIINKNQLVATSDLPKKILALSGKNFIIDNKSCSVFYENIIKSKFKIIKREDPTYLLKAIKNNTEIDNTINSHVIDGVALTKFIYWIKKVNKKKITEVDAQIKLEKFRKKSN
;
A
#
# COMPACT_ATOMS: atom_id res chain seq x y z
N LEU A 1 16.62 16.49 -7.91
CA LEU A 1 15.49 16.06 -7.09
C LEU A 1 14.24 15.96 -7.96
N PHE A 2 13.59 14.78 -7.98
CA PHE A 2 12.32 14.59 -8.66
C PHE A 2 11.18 14.78 -7.65
N THR A 3 10.20 15.59 -8.01
CA THR A 3 9.05 15.88 -7.16
C THR A 3 7.77 16.01 -7.99
N ASP A 4 6.63 15.77 -7.38
CA ASP A 4 5.33 16.04 -8.02
C ASP A 4 4.89 17.51 -7.80
N GLY A 5 3.85 17.94 -8.52
CA GLY A 5 3.40 19.32 -8.53
C GLY A 5 2.95 19.89 -7.18
N ARG A 6 2.65 19.01 -6.18
CA ARG A 6 2.25 19.45 -4.83
C ARG A 6 3.41 20.05 -4.02
N TYR A 7 4.65 19.65 -4.36
CA TYR A 7 5.84 20.00 -3.59
C TYR A 7 6.84 20.87 -4.35
N THR A 8 6.48 21.45 -5.50
CA THR A 8 7.41 22.22 -6.32
C THR A 8 8.00 23.40 -5.55
N ILE A 9 7.13 24.25 -4.96
CA ILE A 9 7.56 25.42 -4.19
C ILE A 9 8.38 25.01 -2.97
N GLN A 10 7.90 24.02 -2.22
CA GLN A 10 8.61 23.51 -1.03
C GLN A 10 9.99 22.95 -1.41
N SER A 11 10.10 22.23 -2.51
CA SER A 11 11.38 21.66 -2.97
C SER A 11 12.38 22.74 -3.30
N GLU A 12 11.95 23.84 -3.96
CA GLU A 12 12.80 24.98 -4.29
C GLU A 12 13.30 25.68 -3.02
N MET A 13 12.42 25.86 -2.04
CA MET A 13 12.77 26.52 -0.77
C MET A 13 13.70 25.69 0.12
N GLU A 14 13.44 24.37 0.24
CA GLU A 14 14.12 23.50 1.21
C GLU A 14 15.36 22.82 0.64
N SER A 15 15.43 22.49 -0.67
CA SER A 15 16.60 21.85 -1.25
C SER A 15 17.66 22.84 -1.75
N GLY A 16 17.32 24.12 -1.87
CA GLY A 16 18.23 25.20 -2.23
C GLY A 16 18.94 24.98 -3.57
N LYS A 17 20.06 25.64 -3.75
CA LYS A 17 20.86 25.62 -5.00
C LYS A 17 21.59 24.30 -5.28
N TYR A 18 21.62 23.38 -4.35
CA TYR A 18 22.34 22.10 -4.49
C TYR A 18 21.63 21.08 -5.36
N PHE A 19 20.32 21.26 -5.63
CA PHE A 19 19.52 20.32 -6.38
C PHE A 19 18.81 21.00 -7.55
N LYS A 20 18.90 20.38 -8.71
CA LYS A 20 18.01 20.70 -9.83
C LYS A 20 16.66 20.06 -9.59
N ILE A 21 15.59 20.86 -9.48
CA ILE A 21 14.24 20.37 -9.29
C ILE A 21 13.64 20.00 -10.67
N VAL A 22 13.11 18.80 -10.76
CA VAL A 22 12.51 18.24 -11.98
C VAL A 22 11.18 17.60 -11.63
N SER A 23 10.14 17.87 -12.43
CA SER A 23 8.84 17.20 -12.29
C SER A 23 9.01 15.69 -12.44
N TYR A 24 8.36 14.91 -11.56
CA TYR A 24 8.39 13.46 -11.57
C TYR A 24 7.96 12.86 -12.93
N GLU A 25 7.02 13.50 -13.61
CA GLU A 25 6.53 13.09 -14.93
C GLU A 25 7.61 13.13 -16.03
N LYS A 26 8.61 13.99 -15.85
CA LYS A 26 9.74 14.12 -16.79
C LYS A 26 10.81 13.06 -16.63
N ILE A 27 10.71 12.18 -15.63
CA ILE A 27 11.75 11.16 -15.36
C ILE A 27 11.96 10.22 -16.55
N ILE A 28 10.87 9.86 -17.26
CA ILE A 28 10.90 8.95 -18.41
C ILE A 28 11.69 9.53 -19.59
N ASN A 29 11.63 10.84 -19.78
CA ASN A 29 12.27 11.56 -20.86
C ASN A 29 13.53 12.33 -20.44
N CYS A 30 13.97 12.11 -19.19
CA CYS A 30 15.11 12.82 -18.64
C CYS A 30 16.42 12.30 -19.22
N ASN A 31 17.19 13.18 -19.88
CA ASN A 31 18.52 12.83 -20.39
C ASN A 31 19.58 12.64 -19.28
N LEU A 32 19.25 12.98 -18.03
CA LEU A 32 20.14 12.82 -16.87
C LEU A 32 20.47 11.36 -16.54
N PHE A 33 19.66 10.41 -17.02
CA PHE A 33 19.85 8.97 -16.76
C PHE A 33 20.18 8.23 -18.06
N LYS A 34 21.16 8.69 -18.81
CA LYS A 34 21.65 7.97 -20.00
C LYS A 34 23.11 7.53 -19.81
N ASN A 35 23.41 6.30 -20.20
CA ASN A 35 24.76 5.72 -20.17
C ASN A 35 25.40 5.72 -18.77
N LEU A 36 24.60 5.49 -17.74
CA LEU A 36 25.06 5.46 -16.36
C LEU A 36 25.04 4.05 -15.76
N ARG A 37 25.83 3.85 -14.73
CA ARG A 37 25.67 2.75 -13.77
C ARG A 37 24.82 3.24 -12.60
N LEU A 38 23.57 2.77 -12.54
CA LEU A 38 22.62 3.19 -11.51
C LEU A 38 22.52 2.15 -10.41
N GLY A 39 22.83 2.54 -9.18
CA GLY A 39 22.57 1.77 -7.99
C GLY A 39 21.10 1.94 -7.55
N LEU A 40 20.34 0.85 -7.47
CA LEU A 40 18.94 0.88 -7.04
C LEU A 40 18.72 -0.07 -5.87
N ASP A 41 17.91 0.35 -4.89
CA ASP A 41 17.38 -0.54 -3.87
C ASP A 41 16.26 -1.41 -4.47
N PRO A 42 16.45 -2.73 -4.60
CA PRO A 42 15.47 -3.62 -5.24
C PRO A 42 14.16 -3.74 -4.45
N LYS A 43 14.10 -3.28 -3.20
CA LYS A 43 12.88 -3.29 -2.37
C LYS A 43 11.93 -2.15 -2.72
N LEU A 44 12.46 -1.07 -3.33
CA LEU A 44 11.69 0.16 -3.61
C LEU A 44 11.07 0.19 -5.00
N PHE A 45 11.55 -0.63 -5.94
CA PHE A 45 11.12 -0.59 -7.34
C PHE A 45 10.52 -1.91 -7.79
N THR A 46 9.49 -1.83 -8.62
CA THR A 46 9.02 -2.97 -9.40
C THR A 46 9.84 -3.11 -10.69
N GLN A 47 9.85 -4.30 -11.29
CA GLN A 47 10.52 -4.52 -12.57
C GLN A 47 9.96 -3.61 -13.68
N GLN A 48 8.66 -3.32 -13.64
CA GLN A 48 8.03 -2.42 -14.60
C GLN A 48 8.50 -0.97 -14.44
N GLN A 49 8.65 -0.49 -13.20
CA GLN A 49 9.18 0.85 -12.93
C GLN A 49 10.63 0.98 -13.41
N ILE A 50 11.47 -0.02 -13.13
CA ILE A 50 12.86 -0.02 -13.60
C ILE A 50 12.90 0.04 -15.11
N LYS A 51 12.10 -0.79 -15.80
CA LYS A 51 12.02 -0.80 -17.26
C LYS A 51 11.58 0.56 -17.82
N ASN A 52 10.59 1.17 -17.21
CA ASN A 52 10.03 2.44 -17.72
C ASN A 52 10.94 3.64 -17.45
N TYR A 53 11.60 3.67 -16.28
CA TYR A 53 12.31 4.87 -15.84
C TYR A 53 13.82 4.82 -16.10
N PHE A 54 14.45 3.66 -16.02
CA PHE A 54 15.91 3.58 -15.90
C PHE A 54 16.61 2.71 -16.94
N LEU A 55 15.89 1.87 -17.71
CA LEU A 55 16.55 0.94 -18.64
C LEU A 55 17.05 1.56 -19.96
N LYS A 56 16.78 2.84 -20.21
CA LYS A 56 17.26 3.49 -21.44
C LYS A 56 18.79 3.67 -21.39
N ASN A 57 19.54 2.69 -21.91
CA ASN A 57 21.01 2.70 -22.02
C ASN A 57 21.76 2.81 -20.67
N ASN A 58 21.16 2.31 -19.58
CA ASN A 58 21.79 2.31 -18.27
C ASN A 58 22.09 0.87 -17.81
N GLN A 59 23.18 0.72 -17.06
CA GLN A 59 23.47 -0.51 -16.34
C GLN A 59 22.88 -0.41 -14.92
N ILE A 60 21.97 -1.33 -14.59
CA ILE A 60 21.36 -1.37 -13.26
C ILE A 60 22.16 -2.29 -12.34
N LYS A 61 22.57 -1.77 -11.19
CA LYS A 61 23.17 -2.54 -10.09
C LYS A 61 22.24 -2.47 -8.88
N PHE A 62 21.80 -3.62 -8.38
CA PHE A 62 21.02 -3.66 -7.14
C PHE A 62 21.95 -3.54 -5.93
N LEU A 63 21.59 -2.63 -5.03
CA LEU A 63 22.31 -2.39 -3.79
C LEU A 63 21.78 -3.31 -2.68
N SER A 64 22.67 -3.81 -1.83
CA SER A 64 22.30 -4.60 -0.65
C SER A 64 21.65 -3.76 0.41
N ASN A 65 22.10 -2.52 0.60
CA ASN A 65 21.62 -1.56 1.58
C ASN A 65 21.15 -0.29 0.89
N ASN A 66 20.15 0.36 1.48
CA ASN A 66 19.70 1.67 1.04
C ASN A 66 20.59 2.75 1.69
N LEU A 67 21.33 3.48 0.86
CA LEU A 67 22.26 4.52 1.33
C LEU A 67 21.56 5.65 2.11
N ILE A 68 20.30 5.93 1.81
CA ILE A 68 19.54 6.96 2.53
C ILE A 68 19.20 6.48 3.95
N ASP A 69 18.89 5.18 4.11
CA ASP A 69 18.60 4.62 5.44
C ASP A 69 19.85 4.61 6.34
N GLU A 70 21.06 4.53 5.76
CA GLU A 70 22.34 4.62 6.50
C GLU A 70 22.60 6.02 7.05
N ILE A 71 22.16 7.07 6.34
CA ILE A 71 22.35 8.46 6.73
C ILE A 71 21.23 8.95 7.65
N LYS A 72 20.01 8.47 7.43
CA LYS A 72 18.82 8.94 8.13
C LYS A 72 18.60 8.16 9.42
N ASN A 73 18.93 8.79 10.57
CA ASN A 73 18.53 8.30 11.90
C ASN A 73 17.00 8.35 12.03
N GLN A 74 16.31 7.34 11.51
CA GLN A 74 14.85 7.26 11.64
C GLN A 74 14.46 6.84 13.06
N LYS A 75 13.82 7.76 13.80
CA LYS A 75 13.06 7.34 14.99
C LYS A 75 11.92 6.45 14.52
N VAL A 76 11.96 5.18 14.90
CA VAL A 76 10.87 4.23 14.62
C VAL A 76 9.65 4.70 15.40
N VAL A 77 8.70 5.32 14.71
CA VAL A 77 7.39 5.63 15.30
C VAL A 77 6.67 4.30 15.49
N LYS A 78 6.43 3.91 16.75
CA LYS A 78 5.64 2.70 17.06
C LYS A 78 4.20 2.93 16.58
N SER A 79 3.82 2.25 15.52
CA SER A 79 2.45 2.23 15.04
C SER A 79 1.56 1.39 15.98
N VAL A 80 0.25 1.72 16.03
CA VAL A 80 -0.71 0.96 16.82
C VAL A 80 -1.03 -0.40 16.19
N PRO A 81 -1.45 -1.42 16.98
CA PRO A 81 -1.88 -2.70 16.44
C PRO A 81 -3.03 -2.58 15.45
N PHE A 82 -3.05 -3.47 14.46
CA PHE A 82 -4.17 -3.61 13.53
C PHE A 82 -5.44 -4.03 14.26
N PHE A 83 -6.58 -3.66 13.70
CA PHE A 83 -7.90 -4.04 14.21
C PHE A 83 -8.77 -4.63 13.10
N SER A 84 -9.72 -5.47 13.48
CA SER A 84 -10.68 -6.09 12.55
C SER A 84 -11.96 -5.25 12.46
N LEU A 85 -12.62 -5.35 11.32
CA LEU A 85 -14.00 -4.90 11.13
C LEU A 85 -14.93 -6.10 11.24
N LYS A 86 -16.10 -5.90 11.86
CA LYS A 86 -17.13 -6.93 11.96
C LYS A 86 -17.79 -7.18 10.58
N ASP A 87 -18.31 -8.39 10.40
CA ASP A 87 -18.92 -8.80 9.14
C ASP A 87 -20.16 -7.94 8.79
N GLU A 88 -20.90 -7.46 9.79
CA GLU A 88 -22.06 -6.55 9.61
C GLU A 88 -21.65 -5.20 8.98
N ILE A 89 -20.40 -4.75 9.22
CA ILE A 89 -19.89 -3.50 8.66
C ILE A 89 -19.40 -3.68 7.22
N VAL A 90 -18.81 -4.83 6.92
CA VAL A 90 -18.17 -5.08 5.62
C VAL A 90 -19.04 -5.89 4.64
N GLY A 91 -20.13 -6.50 5.12
CA GLY A 91 -21.11 -7.24 4.33
C GLY A 91 -20.62 -8.57 3.76
N GLU A 92 -19.33 -8.88 3.86
CA GLU A 92 -18.77 -10.15 3.40
C GLU A 92 -17.63 -10.60 4.32
N ASN A 93 -17.71 -11.81 4.83
CA ASN A 93 -16.70 -12.36 5.72
C ASN A 93 -15.40 -12.73 4.96
N ARG A 94 -14.28 -12.76 5.71
CA ARG A 94 -12.96 -13.06 5.14
C ARG A 94 -12.85 -14.45 4.50
N LYS A 95 -13.57 -15.46 5.01
CA LYS A 95 -13.54 -16.84 4.45
C LYS A 95 -14.08 -16.85 3.04
N SER A 96 -15.19 -16.14 2.79
CA SER A 96 -15.78 -15.95 1.46
C SER A 96 -14.77 -15.28 0.52
N LYS A 97 -14.16 -14.17 0.92
CA LYS A 97 -13.17 -13.45 0.12
C LYS A 97 -11.96 -14.32 -0.23
N ILE A 98 -11.43 -15.08 0.73
CA ILE A 98 -10.34 -16.03 0.50
C ILE A 98 -10.75 -17.12 -0.47
N ASN A 99 -11.98 -17.63 -0.38
CA ASN A 99 -12.49 -18.64 -1.32
C ASN A 99 -12.54 -18.10 -2.77
N LYS A 100 -12.96 -16.86 -2.99
CA LYS A 100 -12.94 -16.21 -4.30
C LYS A 100 -11.51 -16.18 -4.88
N ILE A 101 -10.52 -15.83 -4.06
CA ILE A 101 -9.10 -15.81 -4.46
C ILE A 101 -8.59 -17.23 -4.74
N VAL A 102 -8.93 -18.21 -3.92
CA VAL A 102 -8.54 -19.62 -4.16
C VAL A 102 -9.13 -20.16 -5.44
N ASN A 103 -10.38 -19.82 -5.75
CA ASN A 103 -11.00 -20.18 -7.03
C ASN A 103 -10.27 -19.53 -8.22
N TYR A 104 -9.85 -18.26 -8.07
CA TYR A 104 -9.02 -17.60 -9.06
C TYR A 104 -7.66 -18.31 -9.25
N LEU A 105 -6.99 -18.72 -8.16
CA LEU A 105 -5.74 -19.49 -8.21
C LEU A 105 -5.93 -20.80 -8.98
N LYS A 106 -6.98 -21.56 -8.67
CA LYS A 106 -7.31 -22.82 -9.36
C LYS A 106 -7.54 -22.63 -10.85
N LYS A 107 -8.36 -21.63 -11.22
CA LYS A 107 -8.65 -21.27 -12.62
C LYS A 107 -7.37 -20.93 -13.41
N ASN A 108 -6.40 -20.30 -12.75
CA ASN A 108 -5.13 -19.90 -13.37
C ASN A 108 -4.00 -20.94 -13.17
N LYS A 109 -4.30 -22.15 -12.69
CA LYS A 109 -3.34 -23.23 -12.43
C LYS A 109 -2.14 -22.74 -11.57
N ALA A 110 -2.43 -21.86 -10.61
CA ALA A 110 -1.46 -21.29 -9.70
C ALA A 110 -1.57 -21.91 -8.30
N ASP A 111 -0.43 -22.01 -7.62
CA ASP A 111 -0.37 -22.59 -6.27
C ASP A 111 -0.41 -21.51 -5.19
N ASN A 112 0.17 -20.35 -5.46
CA ASN A 112 0.30 -19.24 -4.51
C ASN A 112 0.03 -17.90 -5.19
N LEU A 113 -0.49 -16.94 -4.42
CA LEU A 113 -0.61 -15.52 -4.76
C LEU A 113 0.12 -14.69 -3.71
N PHE A 114 0.93 -13.72 -4.15
CA PHE A 114 1.51 -12.70 -3.29
C PHE A 114 0.78 -11.38 -3.45
N VAL A 115 0.02 -11.01 -2.44
CA VAL A 115 -0.69 -9.73 -2.35
C VAL A 115 0.26 -8.72 -1.70
N THR A 116 0.75 -7.78 -2.48
CA THR A 116 1.73 -6.77 -2.03
C THR A 116 1.09 -5.42 -1.73
N ALA A 117 -0.10 -5.17 -2.23
CA ALA A 117 -0.86 -3.95 -2.00
C ALA A 117 -1.56 -4.00 -0.62
N PRO A 118 -1.21 -3.13 0.35
CA PRO A 118 -1.75 -3.19 1.70
C PRO A 118 -3.27 -2.99 1.77
N GLU A 119 -3.84 -2.19 0.87
CA GLU A 119 -5.29 -1.97 0.76
C GLU A 119 -6.04 -3.23 0.32
N ASN A 120 -5.38 -4.09 -0.46
CA ASN A 120 -5.94 -5.39 -0.85
C ASN A 120 -5.92 -6.37 0.32
N VAL A 121 -4.82 -6.37 1.11
CA VAL A 121 -4.73 -7.14 2.37
C VAL A 121 -5.83 -6.69 3.34
N ALA A 122 -6.03 -5.37 3.49
CA ALA A 122 -7.07 -4.79 4.34
C ALA A 122 -8.47 -5.31 3.97
N TRP A 123 -8.78 -5.36 2.66
CA TRP A 123 -10.07 -5.83 2.18
C TRP A 123 -10.24 -7.33 2.34
N ILE A 124 -9.24 -8.14 1.99
CA ILE A 124 -9.30 -9.61 2.08
C ILE A 124 -9.53 -10.08 3.52
N LEU A 125 -8.80 -9.50 4.46
CA LEU A 125 -8.83 -9.93 5.87
C LEU A 125 -9.82 -9.15 6.73
N ASN A 126 -10.53 -8.16 6.18
CA ASN A 126 -11.39 -7.24 6.91
C ASN A 126 -10.66 -6.54 8.08
N ILE A 127 -9.41 -6.12 7.86
CA ILE A 127 -8.57 -5.47 8.86
C ILE A 127 -8.24 -4.03 8.47
N ARG A 128 -7.90 -3.22 9.46
CA ARG A 128 -7.45 -1.84 9.29
C ARG A 128 -6.22 -1.59 10.14
N GLY A 129 -5.46 -0.56 9.76
CA GLY A 129 -4.28 -0.08 10.49
C GLY A 129 -4.30 1.44 10.63
N LYS A 130 -3.35 1.97 11.38
CA LYS A 130 -3.10 3.41 11.52
C LYS A 130 -1.64 3.72 11.15
N ASP A 131 -1.13 3.08 10.11
CA ASP A 131 0.24 3.25 9.64
C ASP A 131 0.43 4.54 8.84
N GLY A 132 -0.65 5.06 8.27
CA GLY A 132 -0.68 6.36 7.61
C GLY A 132 -1.62 7.33 8.33
N PRO A 133 -1.32 8.64 8.33
CA PRO A 133 -2.12 9.63 9.08
C PRO A 133 -3.55 9.76 8.58
N ASN A 134 -3.78 9.60 7.28
CA ASN A 134 -5.07 9.84 6.63
C ASN A 134 -5.63 8.59 5.94
N SER A 135 -5.06 7.41 6.20
CA SER A 135 -5.49 6.17 5.56
C SER A 135 -5.49 5.03 6.57
N PRO A 136 -6.63 4.32 6.74
CA PRO A 136 -6.72 3.20 7.67
C PRO A 136 -6.14 1.90 7.09
N VAL A 137 -5.13 1.99 6.24
CA VAL A 137 -4.52 0.84 5.56
C VAL A 137 -3.43 0.23 6.44
N PRO A 138 -3.46 -1.09 6.70
CA PRO A 138 -2.41 -1.78 7.45
C PRO A 138 -1.19 -2.02 6.56
N ASN A 139 -0.02 -1.49 6.93
CA ASN A 139 1.22 -1.77 6.20
C ASN A 139 1.61 -3.25 6.37
N SER A 140 1.15 -4.05 5.45
CA SER A 140 1.31 -5.50 5.47
C SER A 140 1.27 -6.09 4.06
N ARG A 141 1.66 -7.36 3.95
CA ARG A 141 1.52 -8.17 2.74
C ARG A 141 0.85 -9.48 3.10
N LEU A 142 0.37 -10.21 2.10
CA LEU A 142 -0.33 -11.47 2.32
C LEU A 142 0.08 -12.50 1.28
N ILE A 143 0.34 -13.73 1.72
CA ILE A 143 0.45 -14.87 0.81
C ILE A 143 -0.78 -15.73 1.01
N ILE A 144 -1.43 -16.12 -0.08
CA ILE A 144 -2.56 -17.05 -0.08
C ILE A 144 -2.21 -18.22 -0.99
N ASN A 145 -2.42 -19.45 -0.53
CA ASN A 145 -2.22 -20.62 -1.37
C ASN A 145 -3.55 -21.29 -1.77
N LYS A 146 -3.49 -22.16 -2.78
CA LYS A 146 -4.66 -22.91 -3.29
C LYS A 146 -5.34 -23.81 -2.24
N SER A 147 -4.67 -24.14 -1.12
CA SER A 147 -5.22 -24.90 0.01
C SER A 147 -5.83 -24.01 1.09
N LYS A 148 -6.12 -22.74 0.79
CA LYS A 148 -6.70 -21.73 1.69
C LYS A 148 -5.80 -21.35 2.87
N LYS A 149 -4.54 -21.80 2.91
CA LYS A 149 -3.59 -21.32 3.92
C LYS A 149 -3.20 -19.88 3.58
N ILE A 150 -3.16 -19.03 4.60
CA ILE A 150 -2.77 -17.64 4.48
C ILE A 150 -1.57 -17.35 5.37
N PHE A 151 -0.74 -16.39 4.97
CA PHE A 151 0.36 -15.88 5.78
C PHE A 151 0.33 -14.36 5.70
N LEU A 152 0.03 -13.73 6.84
CA LEU A 152 0.09 -12.27 6.99
C LEU A 152 1.50 -11.86 7.32
N ILE A 153 2.08 -10.99 6.50
CA ILE A 153 3.42 -10.49 6.66
C ILE A 153 3.35 -9.08 7.23
N THR A 154 3.82 -8.91 8.44
CA THR A 154 3.92 -7.63 9.15
C THR A 154 4.78 -7.77 10.40
N GLU A 155 5.09 -6.64 11.05
CA GLU A 155 5.77 -6.66 12.33
C GLU A 155 4.89 -7.33 13.41
N PRO A 156 5.43 -8.25 14.23
CA PRO A 156 4.63 -9.08 15.15
C PRO A 156 3.75 -8.29 16.10
N TYR A 157 4.22 -7.13 16.59
CA TYR A 157 3.44 -6.30 17.53
C TYR A 157 2.17 -5.73 16.91
N LYS A 158 2.14 -5.49 15.59
CA LYS A 158 0.96 -4.99 14.86
C LYS A 158 -0.16 -6.03 14.80
N ALA A 159 0.17 -7.31 14.80
CA ALA A 159 -0.79 -8.40 14.70
C ALA A 159 -1.33 -8.90 16.07
N LYS A 160 -0.83 -8.38 17.20
CA LYS A 160 -1.21 -8.87 18.54
C LYS A 160 -2.72 -8.90 18.77
N LYS A 161 -3.42 -7.84 18.40
CA LYS A 161 -4.89 -7.75 18.56
C LYS A 161 -5.60 -8.76 17.65
N LEU A 162 -5.16 -8.93 16.40
CA LEU A 162 -5.73 -9.89 15.47
C LEU A 162 -5.58 -11.34 15.94
N ILE A 163 -4.48 -11.68 16.61
CA ILE A 163 -4.26 -12.99 17.19
C ILE A 163 -5.19 -13.19 18.38
N LYS A 164 -5.31 -12.19 19.28
CA LYS A 164 -6.24 -12.24 20.43
C LYS A 164 -7.68 -12.43 19.99
N GLU A 165 -8.09 -11.76 18.92
CA GLU A 165 -9.44 -11.84 18.33
C GLU A 165 -9.63 -13.07 17.42
N LYS A 166 -8.63 -13.96 17.32
CA LYS A 166 -8.67 -15.16 16.46
C LYS A 166 -8.94 -14.87 14.97
N ILE A 167 -8.55 -13.68 14.53
CA ILE A 167 -8.61 -13.29 13.11
C ILE A 167 -7.55 -14.02 12.31
N ILE A 168 -6.35 -14.14 12.90
CA ILE A 168 -5.25 -14.98 12.41
C ILE A 168 -4.70 -15.80 13.57
N ASN A 169 -4.05 -16.93 13.26
CA ASN A 169 -3.31 -17.73 14.21
C ASN A 169 -1.83 -17.34 14.21
N LYS A 170 -1.09 -17.64 15.28
CA LYS A 170 0.36 -17.36 15.38
C LYS A 170 1.17 -17.95 14.22
N ASN A 171 0.82 -19.15 13.75
CA ASN A 171 1.49 -19.83 12.63
C ASN A 171 1.18 -19.20 11.25
N GLN A 172 0.22 -18.30 11.17
CA GLN A 172 -0.11 -17.52 9.99
C GLN A 172 0.57 -16.14 9.94
N LEU A 173 1.24 -15.77 11.04
CA LEU A 173 2.01 -14.53 11.12
C LEU A 173 3.45 -14.79 10.69
N VAL A 174 3.98 -13.92 9.83
CA VAL A 174 5.36 -13.94 9.37
C VAL A 174 5.96 -12.54 9.58
N ALA A 175 7.07 -12.45 10.29
CA ALA A 175 7.79 -11.19 10.41
C ALA A 175 8.32 -10.76 9.03
N THR A 176 8.41 -9.45 8.79
CA THR A 176 8.88 -8.93 7.50
C THR A 176 10.28 -9.44 7.14
N SER A 177 11.16 -9.58 8.13
CA SER A 177 12.51 -10.15 7.98
C SER A 177 12.51 -11.62 7.54
N ASP A 178 11.48 -12.38 7.93
CA ASP A 178 11.40 -13.84 7.67
C ASP A 178 10.68 -14.16 6.35
N LEU A 179 10.14 -13.14 5.66
CA LEU A 179 9.41 -13.34 4.41
C LEU A 179 10.24 -14.08 3.33
N PRO A 180 11.53 -13.79 3.11
CA PRO A 180 12.35 -14.55 2.16
C PRO A 180 12.39 -16.05 2.47
N LYS A 181 12.66 -16.40 3.73
CA LYS A 181 12.67 -17.80 4.20
C LYS A 181 11.31 -18.45 4.03
N LYS A 182 10.23 -17.70 4.35
CA LYS A 182 8.86 -18.18 4.19
C LYS A 182 8.51 -18.48 2.75
N ILE A 183 8.84 -17.61 1.82
CA ILE A 183 8.62 -17.84 0.37
C ILE A 183 9.30 -19.15 -0.05
N LEU A 184 10.58 -19.33 0.30
CA LEU A 184 11.34 -20.51 -0.05
C LEU A 184 10.82 -21.81 0.61
N ALA A 185 10.11 -21.70 1.72
CA ALA A 185 9.49 -22.85 2.40
C ALA A 185 8.11 -23.24 1.86
N LEU A 186 7.50 -22.44 0.97
CA LEU A 186 6.20 -22.76 0.38
C LEU A 186 6.30 -23.90 -0.61
N SER A 187 5.20 -24.66 -0.75
CA SER A 187 5.02 -25.71 -1.76
C SER A 187 4.38 -25.18 -3.03
N GLY A 188 4.52 -25.95 -4.11
CA GLY A 188 3.91 -25.65 -5.41
C GLY A 188 4.95 -25.36 -6.50
N LYS A 189 4.47 -25.09 -7.71
CA LYS A 189 5.28 -24.76 -8.89
C LYS A 189 5.05 -23.35 -9.39
N ASN A 190 3.80 -22.87 -9.36
CA ASN A 190 3.37 -21.63 -9.98
C ASN A 190 3.01 -20.58 -8.92
N PHE A 191 3.52 -19.37 -9.07
CA PHE A 191 3.30 -18.26 -8.15
C PHE A 191 2.80 -17.02 -8.92
N ILE A 192 1.64 -16.50 -8.55
CA ILE A 192 1.12 -15.25 -9.11
C ILE A 192 1.69 -14.06 -8.34
N ILE A 193 2.20 -13.08 -9.07
CA ILE A 193 2.58 -11.76 -8.56
C ILE A 193 1.96 -10.67 -9.43
N ASP A 194 1.65 -9.54 -8.83
CA ASP A 194 1.31 -8.32 -9.55
C ASP A 194 2.59 -7.51 -9.81
N ASN A 195 2.97 -7.36 -11.08
CA ASN A 195 4.17 -6.65 -11.49
C ASN A 195 4.10 -5.12 -11.29
N LYS A 196 2.91 -4.58 -10.98
CA LYS A 196 2.73 -3.16 -10.65
C LYS A 196 3.06 -2.85 -9.18
N SER A 197 2.99 -3.85 -8.29
CA SER A 197 3.17 -3.68 -6.85
C SER A 197 4.25 -4.57 -6.22
N CYS A 198 4.62 -5.69 -6.85
CA CYS A 198 5.67 -6.57 -6.35
C CYS A 198 7.05 -5.99 -6.65
N SER A 199 7.87 -5.74 -5.61
CA SER A 199 9.22 -5.24 -5.82
C SER A 199 10.14 -6.31 -6.42
N VAL A 200 11.19 -5.85 -7.11
CA VAL A 200 12.21 -6.72 -7.73
C VAL A 200 12.85 -7.66 -6.71
N PHE A 201 13.04 -7.20 -5.48
CA PHE A 201 13.59 -8.01 -4.40
C PHE A 201 12.78 -9.29 -4.19
N TYR A 202 11.46 -9.16 -4.01
CA TYR A 202 10.60 -10.32 -3.79
C TYR A 202 10.34 -11.12 -5.07
N GLU A 203 10.25 -10.45 -6.22
CA GLU A 203 10.15 -11.14 -7.51
C GLU A 203 11.34 -12.08 -7.74
N ASN A 204 12.57 -11.64 -7.45
CA ASN A 204 13.76 -12.46 -7.59
C ASN A 204 13.78 -13.66 -6.64
N ILE A 205 13.37 -13.48 -5.39
CA ILE A 205 13.26 -14.58 -4.43
C ILE A 205 12.20 -15.60 -4.89
N ILE A 206 11.05 -15.15 -5.36
CA ILE A 206 10.01 -16.05 -5.87
C ILE A 206 10.52 -16.79 -7.11
N LYS A 207 11.17 -16.09 -8.04
CA LYS A 207 11.71 -16.64 -9.28
C LYS A 207 12.77 -17.71 -9.05
N SER A 208 13.54 -17.66 -7.94
CA SER A 208 14.56 -18.66 -7.64
C SER A 208 13.99 -20.05 -7.35
N LYS A 209 12.69 -20.14 -7.00
CA LYS A 209 12.03 -21.42 -6.69
C LYS A 209 10.80 -21.72 -7.53
N PHE A 210 10.08 -20.71 -7.97
CA PHE A 210 8.76 -20.85 -8.59
C PHE A 210 8.74 -20.30 -10.02
N LYS A 211 7.88 -20.88 -10.87
CA LYS A 211 7.48 -20.25 -12.11
C LYS A 211 6.54 -19.09 -11.80
N ILE A 212 6.95 -17.88 -12.16
CA ILE A 212 6.15 -16.68 -11.95
C ILE A 212 5.08 -16.56 -13.03
N ILE A 213 3.85 -16.27 -12.60
CA ILE A 213 2.74 -15.84 -13.44
C ILE A 213 2.46 -14.38 -13.11
N LYS A 214 2.79 -13.46 -14.04
CA LYS A 214 2.54 -12.03 -13.88
C LYS A 214 1.08 -11.73 -14.25
N ARG A 215 0.29 -11.34 -13.25
CA ARG A 215 -1.11 -10.93 -13.41
C ARG A 215 -1.46 -9.86 -12.39
N GLU A 216 -2.37 -8.99 -12.75
CA GLU A 216 -2.94 -8.04 -11.79
C GLU A 216 -3.58 -8.80 -10.62
N ASP A 217 -3.42 -8.26 -9.41
CA ASP A 217 -4.04 -8.82 -8.21
C ASP A 217 -5.57 -8.85 -8.37
N PRO A 218 -6.22 -10.04 -8.33
CA PRO A 218 -7.66 -10.17 -8.54
C PRO A 218 -8.48 -9.37 -7.52
N THR A 219 -7.88 -9.00 -6.40
CA THR A 219 -8.54 -8.24 -5.35
C THR A 219 -8.97 -6.85 -5.83
N TYR A 220 -8.25 -6.24 -6.79
CA TYR A 220 -8.65 -4.95 -7.34
C TYR A 220 -10.05 -4.99 -7.94
N LEU A 221 -10.33 -6.00 -8.77
CA LEU A 221 -11.66 -6.18 -9.35
C LEU A 221 -12.69 -6.59 -8.30
N LEU A 222 -12.33 -7.53 -7.41
CA LEU A 222 -13.25 -8.03 -6.38
C LEU A 222 -13.73 -6.93 -5.43
N LYS A 223 -12.84 -6.02 -5.01
CA LYS A 223 -13.22 -4.89 -4.12
C LYS A 223 -13.87 -3.73 -4.88
N ALA A 224 -13.68 -3.64 -6.20
CA ALA A 224 -14.33 -2.61 -7.01
C ALA A 224 -15.84 -2.84 -7.11
N ILE A 225 -16.27 -4.11 -7.13
CA ILE A 225 -17.68 -4.49 -7.13
C ILE A 225 -18.17 -4.52 -5.69
N LYS A 226 -18.92 -3.49 -5.29
CA LYS A 226 -19.41 -3.33 -3.91
C LYS A 226 -20.58 -4.23 -3.61
N ASN A 227 -20.62 -4.83 -2.43
CA ASN A 227 -21.82 -5.48 -1.90
C ASN A 227 -22.83 -4.43 -1.36
N ASN A 228 -24.06 -4.86 -1.06
CA ASN A 228 -25.12 -3.95 -0.61
C ASN A 228 -24.74 -3.19 0.66
N THR A 229 -24.14 -3.86 1.65
CA THR A 229 -23.68 -3.21 2.87
C THR A 229 -22.62 -2.13 2.62
N GLU A 230 -21.66 -2.40 1.70
CA GLU A 230 -20.67 -1.40 1.29
C GLU A 230 -21.33 -0.21 0.56
N ILE A 231 -22.38 -0.46 -0.24
CA ILE A 231 -23.14 0.60 -0.91
C ILE A 231 -23.87 1.46 0.11
N ASP A 232 -24.63 0.84 1.02
CA ASP A 232 -25.41 1.56 2.05
C ASP A 232 -24.51 2.39 2.95
N ASN A 233 -23.39 1.82 3.40
CA ASN A 233 -22.42 2.55 4.21
C ASN A 233 -21.77 3.71 3.44
N THR A 234 -21.56 3.55 2.13
CA THR A 234 -21.04 4.63 1.29
C THR A 234 -22.06 5.76 1.17
N ILE A 235 -23.33 5.44 0.92
CA ILE A 235 -24.41 6.44 0.85
C ILE A 235 -24.50 7.19 2.18
N ASN A 236 -24.57 6.47 3.31
CA ASN A 236 -24.67 7.07 4.64
C ASN A 236 -23.46 7.98 4.95
N SER A 237 -22.23 7.54 4.64
CA SER A 237 -21.05 8.35 4.87
C SER A 237 -21.04 9.64 4.02
N HIS A 238 -21.55 9.59 2.79
CA HIS A 238 -21.69 10.79 1.94
C HIS A 238 -22.73 11.77 2.49
N VAL A 239 -23.85 11.28 3.06
CA VAL A 239 -24.84 12.15 3.72
C VAL A 239 -24.20 12.88 4.91
N ILE A 240 -23.49 12.14 5.77
CA ILE A 240 -22.80 12.70 6.93
C ILE A 240 -21.74 13.73 6.53
N ASP A 241 -20.89 13.37 5.57
CA ASP A 241 -19.85 14.29 5.06
C ASP A 241 -20.45 15.50 4.34
N GLY A 242 -21.57 15.31 3.61
CA GLY A 242 -22.30 16.38 2.96
C GLY A 242 -22.80 17.45 3.95
N VAL A 243 -23.28 17.03 5.11
CA VAL A 243 -23.66 17.97 6.20
C VAL A 243 -22.45 18.76 6.69
N ALA A 244 -21.31 18.08 6.93
CA ALA A 244 -20.08 18.73 7.37
C ALA A 244 -19.56 19.72 6.32
N LEU A 245 -19.55 19.31 5.05
CA LEU A 245 -19.12 20.14 3.93
C LEU A 245 -20.04 21.36 3.74
N THR A 246 -21.35 21.20 3.84
CA THR A 246 -22.31 22.33 3.76
C THR A 246 -22.04 23.36 4.84
N LYS A 247 -21.83 22.92 6.10
CA LYS A 247 -21.45 23.81 7.22
C LYS A 247 -20.10 24.52 6.93
N PHE A 248 -19.15 23.81 6.34
CA PHE A 248 -17.87 24.39 5.96
C PHE A 248 -18.00 25.43 4.86
N ILE A 249 -18.78 25.16 3.80
CA ILE A 249 -19.05 26.10 2.72
C ILE A 249 -19.71 27.38 3.24
N TYR A 250 -20.68 27.24 4.15
CA TYR A 250 -21.29 28.40 4.80
C TYR A 250 -20.26 29.21 5.59
N TRP A 251 -19.44 28.54 6.40
CA TRP A 251 -18.41 29.20 7.19
C TRP A 251 -17.38 29.92 6.32
N ILE A 252 -16.83 29.29 5.27
CA ILE A 252 -15.80 29.88 4.40
C ILE A 252 -16.32 31.08 3.62
N LYS A 253 -17.61 31.15 3.34
CA LYS A 253 -18.24 32.31 2.71
C LYS A 253 -18.37 33.50 3.64
N LYS A 254 -18.49 33.28 4.95
CA LYS A 254 -18.70 34.31 5.98
C LYS A 254 -17.42 34.80 6.64
N VAL A 255 -16.36 33.99 6.65
CA VAL A 255 -15.11 34.31 7.33
C VAL A 255 -14.31 35.37 6.55
N ASN A 256 -13.54 36.19 7.27
CA ASN A 256 -12.59 37.10 6.65
C ASN A 256 -11.40 36.31 6.10
N LYS A 257 -11.36 36.11 4.78
CA LYS A 257 -10.38 35.29 4.06
C LYS A 257 -8.94 35.80 4.19
N LYS A 258 -8.74 37.08 4.49
CA LYS A 258 -7.40 37.67 4.69
C LYS A 258 -6.76 37.23 6.02
N LYS A 259 -7.55 36.62 6.93
CA LYS A 259 -7.09 36.20 8.26
C LYS A 259 -7.00 34.70 8.44
N ILE A 260 -7.18 33.92 7.38
CA ILE A 260 -7.14 32.46 7.45
C ILE A 260 -6.20 31.88 6.38
N THR A 261 -5.53 30.79 6.74
CA THR A 261 -4.72 29.98 5.84
C THR A 261 -5.51 28.76 5.31
N GLU A 262 -4.96 28.07 4.33
CA GLU A 262 -5.50 26.79 3.86
C GLU A 262 -5.51 25.74 4.98
N VAL A 263 -4.48 25.75 5.85
CA VAL A 263 -4.39 24.85 7.02
C VAL A 263 -5.54 25.13 8.02
N ASP A 264 -5.87 26.41 8.27
CA ASP A 264 -7.00 26.76 9.12
C ASP A 264 -8.33 26.26 8.54
N ALA A 265 -8.49 26.36 7.22
CA ALA A 265 -9.66 25.85 6.52
C ALA A 265 -9.76 24.32 6.63
N GLN A 266 -8.65 23.60 6.45
CA GLN A 266 -8.58 22.14 6.64
C GLN A 266 -8.96 21.74 8.07
N ILE A 267 -8.38 22.37 9.08
CA ILE A 267 -8.69 22.13 10.51
C ILE A 267 -10.17 22.39 10.80
N LYS A 268 -10.74 23.45 10.20
CA LYS A 268 -12.15 23.78 10.39
C LYS A 268 -13.07 22.73 9.78
N LEU A 269 -12.79 22.25 8.58
CA LEU A 269 -13.55 21.18 7.94
C LEU A 269 -13.49 19.90 8.77
N GLU A 270 -12.32 19.53 9.27
CA GLU A 270 -12.17 18.38 10.16
C GLU A 270 -12.99 18.50 11.45
N LYS A 271 -13.02 19.70 12.04
CA LYS A 271 -13.90 19.98 13.20
C LYS A 271 -15.38 19.79 12.88
N PHE A 272 -15.84 20.17 11.69
CA PHE A 272 -17.23 19.92 11.28
C PHE A 272 -17.49 18.42 11.07
N ARG A 273 -16.58 17.68 10.44
CA ARG A 273 -16.67 16.23 10.30
C ARG A 273 -16.78 15.52 11.65
N LYS A 274 -15.91 15.86 12.60
CA LYS A 274 -15.95 15.31 13.98
C LYS A 274 -17.25 15.58 14.74
N LYS A 275 -18.00 16.63 14.39
CA LYS A 275 -19.28 16.98 15.01
C LYS A 275 -20.49 16.37 14.29
N SER A 276 -20.29 15.81 13.11
CA SER A 276 -21.36 15.21 12.30
C SER A 276 -21.40 13.68 12.42
N ASN A 277 -20.39 13.08 13.07
CA ASN A 277 -20.31 11.65 13.38
C ASN A 277 -20.88 11.34 14.75
#